data_fdf3b1c4ff8acb8da36bbc4608dafbbf
#
_entry.id   fdf3b1c4ff8acb8da36bbc4608dafbbf
#
_cell.length_a   1.000
_cell.length_b   1.000
_cell.length_c   1.000
_cell.angle_alpha   90.00
_cell.angle_beta   90.00
_cell.angle_gamma   90.00
#
_symmetry.space_group_name_H-M   'P 1'
#
loop_
_entity.id
_entity.type
_entity.pdbx_description
1 polymer ?
#
loop_
_entity_poly.entity_id
_entity_poly.type
_entity_poly.pdbx_seq_one_letter_code
_entity_poly.pdbx_strand_id
1 'polypeptide(L)'
;MSTEVKLGTRHALRVLRPGPFRRYIIGSAISDTGTWMQVMAQGYVMSTLTNKALLLGMANLAAGLPMLLLTMVGGSAADRFDKRKILLTTQYVQIALAISIGFLIMSGKIQIWHILAFAAVLGISNSFEMPTLNALVPELVKRDEIQGAISIDRTVFHGSRMIGFSLSGILISALGMASAFFANAVSFVALIIALFTIPPRLRGTAEEEEKRTSGIKDGFRYVAKDKPSLAMIGLIATTTVFIFPIITVMMPLYVRLVLGLGANRLGFLMGASAVGAVIGAIFLISIPREKRVPFMMVNVCIVACAIFGLSRAPSFYVATALLIFNSLGLSMNFGLANTIVQERAPDYLRGRVSAVFMLSFVGLMPVAGLGITGLSDLIGMRTALAIAAGCYAVIALIVLGRVRRQCAQPAVAETPSAEAPAPPIAAAV
;
A
#
# COMPACT_ATOMS: atom_id res chain seq x y z
N MET A 1 -5.59 15.03 -33.55
CA MET A 1 -6.56 15.78 -32.75
C MET A 1 -6.89 14.95 -31.51
N SER A 2 -6.20 15.20 -30.43
CA SER A 2 -6.37 14.51 -29.15
C SER A 2 -7.57 15.10 -28.43
N THR A 3 -8.64 14.34 -28.32
CA THR A 3 -9.78 14.64 -27.46
C THR A 3 -9.32 14.49 -26.02
N GLU A 4 -8.88 15.58 -25.40
CA GLU A 4 -8.70 15.64 -23.95
C GLU A 4 -10.06 15.37 -23.30
N VAL A 5 -10.24 14.16 -22.81
CA VAL A 5 -11.38 13.83 -21.94
C VAL A 5 -11.17 14.60 -20.64
N LYS A 6 -11.74 15.78 -20.53
CA LYS A 6 -11.97 16.45 -19.23
C LYS A 6 -12.90 15.55 -18.43
N LEU A 7 -12.33 14.60 -17.71
CA LEU A 7 -13.02 13.83 -16.66
C LEU A 7 -13.34 14.79 -15.51
N GLY A 8 -14.41 15.57 -15.67
CA GLY A 8 -14.95 16.38 -14.60
C GLY A 8 -15.37 15.45 -13.45
N THR A 9 -15.18 15.89 -12.20
CA THR A 9 -15.62 15.22 -10.97
C THR A 9 -17.06 14.67 -11.06
N ARG A 10 -17.93 15.33 -11.83
CA ARG A 10 -19.30 14.86 -12.13
C ARG A 10 -19.35 13.55 -12.94
N HIS A 11 -18.36 13.28 -13.78
CA HIS A 11 -18.33 12.04 -14.57
C HIS A 11 -17.90 10.85 -13.69
N ALA A 12 -16.91 11.06 -12.82
CA ALA A 12 -16.48 10.04 -11.86
C ALA A 12 -17.61 9.63 -10.89
N LEU A 13 -18.44 10.59 -10.45
CA LEU A 13 -19.58 10.32 -9.56
C LEU A 13 -20.76 9.58 -10.24
N ARG A 14 -20.80 9.50 -11.57
CA ARG A 14 -21.82 8.70 -12.29
C ARG A 14 -21.79 7.22 -11.91
N VAL A 15 -20.62 6.72 -11.56
CA VAL A 15 -20.41 5.32 -11.15
C VAL A 15 -21.17 4.97 -9.87
N LEU A 16 -21.49 5.97 -9.02
CA LEU A 16 -22.26 5.80 -7.78
C LEU A 16 -23.78 5.73 -8.00
N ARG A 17 -24.26 5.72 -9.25
CA ARG A 17 -25.68 5.48 -9.54
C ARG A 17 -26.11 4.10 -9.02
N PRO A 18 -27.41 3.92 -8.72
CA PRO A 18 -27.94 2.63 -8.29
C PRO A 18 -27.53 1.51 -9.25
N GLY A 19 -26.75 0.54 -8.78
CA GLY A 19 -26.19 -0.53 -9.59
C GLY A 19 -25.28 -1.46 -8.78
N PRO A 20 -24.68 -2.47 -9.44
CA PRO A 20 -23.80 -3.43 -8.80
C PRO A 20 -22.60 -2.78 -8.12
N PHE A 21 -21.95 -1.81 -8.77
CA PHE A 21 -20.79 -1.11 -8.20
C PHE A 21 -21.14 -0.33 -6.93
N ARG A 22 -22.29 0.38 -6.88
CA ARG A 22 -22.69 1.10 -5.67
C ARG A 22 -22.90 0.15 -4.49
N ARG A 23 -23.51 -1.02 -4.71
CA ARG A 23 -23.71 -2.01 -3.63
C ARG A 23 -22.37 -2.58 -3.16
N TYR A 24 -21.48 -2.89 -4.10
CA TYR A 24 -20.12 -3.33 -3.81
C TYR A 24 -19.37 -2.29 -2.98
N ILE A 25 -19.31 -1.03 -3.41
CA ILE A 25 -18.48 -0.02 -2.75
C ILE A 25 -18.97 0.33 -1.33
N ILE A 26 -20.29 0.25 -1.08
CA ILE A 26 -20.84 0.41 0.27
C ILE A 26 -20.43 -0.79 1.15
N GLY A 27 -20.58 -2.02 0.66
CA GLY A 27 -20.16 -3.23 1.37
C GLY A 27 -18.66 -3.24 1.66
N SER A 28 -17.85 -2.87 0.65
CA SER A 28 -16.40 -2.75 0.77
C SER A 28 -15.99 -1.67 1.79
N ALA A 29 -16.63 -0.50 1.78
CA ALA A 29 -16.35 0.57 2.75
C ALA A 29 -16.52 0.11 4.20
N ILE A 30 -17.57 -0.64 4.49
CA ILE A 30 -17.86 -1.18 5.83
C ILE A 30 -16.84 -2.27 6.17
N SER A 31 -16.60 -3.22 5.24
CA SER A 31 -15.66 -4.32 5.41
C SER A 31 -14.22 -3.84 5.56
N ASP A 32 -13.78 -2.89 4.72
CA ASP A 32 -12.44 -2.30 4.80
C ASP A 32 -12.23 -1.55 6.13
N THR A 33 -13.26 -0.83 6.60
CA THR A 33 -13.21 -0.15 7.89
C THR A 33 -12.99 -1.16 9.02
N GLY A 34 -13.72 -2.26 9.03
CA GLY A 34 -13.55 -3.35 9.98
C GLY A 34 -12.16 -3.99 9.89
N THR A 35 -11.67 -4.23 8.68
CA THR A 35 -10.33 -4.79 8.44
C THR A 35 -9.24 -3.90 9.01
N TRP A 36 -9.30 -2.57 8.80
CA TRP A 36 -8.34 -1.64 9.39
C TRP A 36 -8.47 -1.53 10.92
N MET A 37 -9.70 -1.68 11.46
CA MET A 37 -9.89 -1.81 12.91
C MET A 37 -9.14 -3.03 13.46
N GLN A 38 -9.27 -4.19 12.82
CA GLN A 38 -8.60 -5.42 13.22
C GLN A 38 -7.08 -5.33 13.09
N VAL A 39 -6.55 -4.72 12.01
CA VAL A 39 -5.10 -4.52 11.83
C VAL A 39 -4.51 -3.74 13.02
N MET A 40 -5.14 -2.65 13.42
CA MET A 40 -4.72 -1.88 14.60
C MET A 40 -4.86 -2.69 15.89
N ALA A 41 -5.99 -3.37 16.08
CA ALA A 41 -6.27 -4.19 17.25
C ALA A 41 -5.27 -5.33 17.40
N GLN A 42 -4.93 -6.03 16.31
CA GLN A 42 -3.94 -7.10 16.30
C GLN A 42 -2.56 -6.61 16.75
N GLY A 43 -2.11 -5.49 16.21
CA GLY A 43 -0.85 -4.87 16.63
C GLY A 43 -0.87 -4.47 18.11
N TYR A 44 -1.99 -3.90 18.57
CA TYR A 44 -2.15 -3.51 19.97
C TYR A 44 -2.17 -4.73 20.92
N VAL A 45 -2.96 -5.77 20.62
CA VAL A 45 -2.98 -7.04 21.38
C VAL A 45 -1.58 -7.64 21.43
N MET A 46 -0.89 -7.73 20.30
CA MET A 46 0.48 -8.24 20.27
C MET A 46 1.40 -7.43 21.19
N SER A 47 1.27 -6.10 21.19
CA SER A 47 2.05 -5.23 22.06
C SER A 47 1.74 -5.45 23.56
N THR A 48 0.56 -5.93 23.92
CA THR A 48 0.23 -6.26 25.33
C THR A 48 0.79 -7.60 25.77
N LEU A 49 1.00 -8.53 24.84
CA LEU A 49 1.54 -9.86 25.12
C LEU A 49 3.08 -9.87 25.20
N THR A 50 3.74 -8.90 24.57
CA THR A 50 5.19 -8.85 24.53
C THR A 50 5.74 -7.43 24.48
N ASN A 51 6.94 -7.25 25.03
CA ASN A 51 7.71 -6.01 24.88
C ASN A 51 8.77 -6.11 23.76
N LYS A 52 8.89 -7.29 23.11
CA LYS A 52 9.85 -7.51 22.03
C LYS A 52 9.27 -7.05 20.70
N ALA A 53 9.87 -6.04 20.09
CA ALA A 53 9.46 -5.53 18.78
C ALA A 53 9.62 -6.57 17.66
N LEU A 54 10.63 -7.44 17.76
CA LEU A 54 10.86 -8.52 16.81
C LEU A 54 9.63 -9.41 16.62
N LEU A 55 8.88 -9.69 17.69
CA LEU A 55 7.68 -10.54 17.59
C LEU A 55 6.54 -9.86 16.82
N LEU A 56 6.45 -8.51 16.88
CA LEU A 56 5.53 -7.76 16.00
C LEU A 56 6.00 -7.83 14.53
N GLY A 57 7.31 -7.75 14.31
CA GLY A 57 7.92 -7.99 13.00
C GLY A 57 7.63 -9.38 12.46
N MET A 58 7.70 -10.41 13.31
CA MET A 58 7.35 -11.79 12.94
C MET A 58 5.87 -11.94 12.56
N ALA A 59 4.95 -11.24 13.24
CA ALA A 59 3.54 -11.26 12.87
C ALA A 59 3.32 -10.61 11.49
N ASN A 60 4.04 -9.51 11.20
CA ASN A 60 4.03 -8.89 9.87
C ASN A 60 4.61 -9.80 8.79
N LEU A 61 5.71 -10.50 9.09
CA LEU A 61 6.29 -11.50 8.18
C LEU A 61 5.33 -12.67 7.94
N ALA A 62 4.70 -13.19 9.00
CA ALA A 62 3.74 -14.30 8.91
C ALA A 62 2.55 -13.96 8.01
N ALA A 63 2.07 -12.71 8.02
CA ALA A 63 1.04 -12.24 7.10
C ALA A 63 1.57 -11.99 5.69
N GLY A 64 2.71 -11.31 5.57
CA GLY A 64 3.23 -10.83 4.29
C GLY A 64 3.90 -11.91 3.44
N LEU A 65 4.57 -12.88 4.06
CA LEU A 65 5.27 -13.94 3.32
C LEU A 65 4.34 -14.84 2.51
N PRO A 66 3.25 -15.40 3.09
CA PRO A 66 2.27 -16.16 2.30
C PRO A 66 1.63 -15.30 1.20
N MET A 67 1.29 -14.05 1.51
CA MET A 67 0.73 -13.12 0.53
C MET A 67 1.67 -12.94 -0.66
N LEU A 68 2.97 -12.70 -0.42
CA LEU A 68 3.96 -12.53 -1.48
C LEU A 68 4.10 -13.79 -2.35
N LEU A 69 4.19 -14.96 -1.73
CA LEU A 69 4.41 -16.23 -2.44
C LEU A 69 3.17 -16.70 -3.22
N LEU A 70 1.97 -16.48 -2.67
CA LEU A 70 0.73 -17.01 -3.22
C LEU A 70 -0.07 -16.03 -4.07
N THR A 71 0.29 -14.73 -4.13
CA THR A 71 -0.47 -13.73 -4.91
C THR A 71 -0.56 -14.10 -6.41
N MET A 72 0.48 -14.70 -6.99
CA MET A 72 0.43 -15.15 -8.39
C MET A 72 -0.55 -16.31 -8.57
N VAL A 73 -0.61 -17.23 -7.60
CA VAL A 73 -1.59 -18.33 -7.58
C VAL A 73 -2.99 -17.78 -7.41
N GLY A 74 -3.18 -16.80 -6.49
CA GLY A 74 -4.44 -16.11 -6.27
C GLY A 74 -4.93 -15.38 -7.52
N GLY A 75 -4.04 -14.70 -8.25
CA GLY A 75 -4.34 -14.07 -9.54
C GLY A 75 -4.82 -15.09 -10.58
N SER A 76 -4.09 -16.18 -10.74
CA SER A 76 -4.50 -17.28 -11.64
C SER A 76 -5.83 -17.92 -11.23
N ALA A 77 -6.08 -18.04 -9.93
CA ALA A 77 -7.37 -18.52 -9.43
C ALA A 77 -8.51 -17.54 -9.77
N ALA A 78 -8.28 -16.22 -9.62
CA ALA A 78 -9.25 -15.18 -9.96
C ALA A 78 -9.63 -15.17 -11.46
N ASP A 79 -8.70 -15.57 -12.33
CA ASP A 79 -8.94 -15.69 -13.77
C ASP A 79 -9.71 -16.98 -14.13
N ARG A 80 -9.48 -18.09 -13.39
CA ARG A 80 -10.05 -19.42 -13.70
C ARG A 80 -11.36 -19.73 -13.00
N PHE A 81 -11.55 -19.23 -11.80
CA PHE A 81 -12.72 -19.54 -10.96
C PHE A 81 -13.66 -18.35 -10.87
N ASP A 82 -14.88 -18.60 -10.42
CA ASP A 82 -15.86 -17.57 -10.12
C ASP A 82 -15.35 -16.64 -9.00
N LYS A 83 -15.09 -15.39 -9.36
CA LYS A 83 -14.59 -14.34 -8.45
C LYS A 83 -15.46 -14.19 -7.21
N ARG A 84 -16.79 -14.29 -7.38
CA ARG A 84 -17.74 -14.21 -6.27
C ARG A 84 -17.53 -15.36 -5.28
N LYS A 85 -17.31 -16.59 -5.76
CA LYS A 85 -17.06 -17.75 -4.89
C LYS A 85 -15.75 -17.61 -4.13
N ILE A 86 -14.68 -17.14 -4.80
CA ILE A 86 -13.39 -16.87 -4.14
C ILE A 86 -13.60 -15.85 -3.02
N LEU A 87 -14.23 -14.70 -3.31
CA LEU A 87 -14.45 -13.66 -2.32
C LEU A 87 -15.33 -14.11 -1.17
N LEU A 88 -16.41 -14.85 -1.42
CA LEU A 88 -17.24 -15.40 -0.35
C LEU A 88 -16.45 -16.36 0.54
N THR A 89 -15.61 -17.22 -0.04
CA THR A 89 -14.77 -18.15 0.73
C THR A 89 -13.77 -17.38 1.60
N THR A 90 -13.10 -16.37 1.05
CA THR A 90 -12.15 -15.56 1.83
C THR A 90 -12.85 -14.81 2.96
N GLN A 91 -14.04 -14.25 2.72
CA GLN A 91 -14.82 -13.56 3.76
C GLN A 91 -15.25 -14.52 4.89
N TYR A 92 -15.73 -15.73 4.57
CA TYR A 92 -16.07 -16.72 5.60
C TYR A 92 -14.86 -17.16 6.43
N VAL A 93 -13.71 -17.37 5.79
CA VAL A 93 -12.45 -17.68 6.50
C VAL A 93 -12.07 -16.54 7.44
N GLN A 94 -12.14 -15.29 6.96
CA GLN A 94 -11.77 -14.13 7.76
C GLN A 94 -12.76 -13.89 8.93
N ILE A 95 -14.05 -14.13 8.75
CA ILE A 95 -15.04 -14.12 9.84
C ILE A 95 -14.69 -15.16 10.89
N ALA A 96 -14.45 -16.40 10.49
CA ALA A 96 -14.10 -17.49 11.41
C ALA A 96 -12.83 -17.16 12.21
N LEU A 97 -11.81 -16.61 11.54
CA LEU A 97 -10.58 -16.16 12.17
C LEU A 97 -10.82 -15.04 13.18
N ALA A 98 -11.57 -14.00 12.78
CA ALA A 98 -11.85 -12.84 13.63
C ALA A 98 -12.63 -13.26 14.90
N ILE A 99 -13.64 -14.12 14.74
CA ILE A 99 -14.42 -14.66 15.85
C ILE A 99 -13.53 -15.51 16.76
N SER A 100 -12.69 -16.39 16.22
CA SER A 100 -11.79 -17.26 16.99
C SER A 100 -10.82 -16.45 17.84
N ILE A 101 -10.17 -15.44 17.28
CA ILE A 101 -9.26 -14.56 18.01
C ILE A 101 -10.03 -13.74 19.06
N GLY A 102 -11.22 -13.23 18.72
CA GLY A 102 -12.06 -12.49 19.67
C GLY A 102 -12.39 -13.34 20.90
N PHE A 103 -12.77 -14.60 20.73
CA PHE A 103 -13.03 -15.51 21.86
C PHE A 103 -11.76 -15.88 22.65
N LEU A 104 -10.61 -16.07 21.99
CA LEU A 104 -9.34 -16.30 22.68
C LEU A 104 -8.93 -15.12 23.54
N ILE A 105 -9.17 -13.90 23.08
CA ILE A 105 -8.91 -12.69 23.86
C ILE A 105 -9.86 -12.60 25.06
N MET A 106 -11.18 -12.81 24.85
CA MET A 106 -12.17 -12.79 25.92
C MET A 106 -11.90 -13.83 27.01
N SER A 107 -11.46 -15.03 26.62
CA SER A 107 -11.15 -16.11 27.57
C SER A 107 -9.80 -15.92 28.29
N GLY A 108 -9.03 -14.89 27.95
CA GLY A 108 -7.69 -14.66 28.50
C GLY A 108 -6.64 -15.71 28.06
N LYS A 109 -6.96 -16.58 27.11
CA LYS A 109 -6.08 -17.66 26.62
C LYS A 109 -5.26 -17.26 25.39
N ILE A 110 -5.34 -16.01 24.95
CA ILE A 110 -4.57 -15.52 23.79
C ILE A 110 -3.06 -15.62 24.06
N GLN A 111 -2.33 -16.14 23.11
CA GLN A 111 -0.87 -16.26 23.14
C GLN A 111 -0.26 -15.75 21.83
N ILE A 112 1.03 -15.45 21.84
CA ILE A 112 1.75 -14.91 20.68
C ILE A 112 1.60 -15.82 19.45
N TRP A 113 1.72 -17.15 19.59
CA TRP A 113 1.62 -18.06 18.47
C TRP A 113 0.24 -18.09 17.81
N HIS A 114 -0.85 -17.82 18.56
CA HIS A 114 -2.18 -17.67 18.00
C HIS A 114 -2.23 -16.48 17.02
N ILE A 115 -1.59 -15.36 17.38
CA ILE A 115 -1.54 -14.17 16.52
C ILE A 115 -0.69 -14.45 15.28
N LEU A 116 0.44 -15.17 15.42
CA LEU A 116 1.27 -15.56 14.28
C LEU A 116 0.53 -16.49 13.32
N ALA A 117 -0.14 -17.51 13.84
CA ALA A 117 -0.94 -18.44 13.04
C ALA A 117 -2.11 -17.73 12.33
N PHE A 118 -2.81 -16.85 13.07
CA PHE A 118 -3.86 -16.01 12.52
C PHE A 118 -3.34 -15.11 11.39
N ALA A 119 -2.20 -14.44 11.60
CA ALA A 119 -1.58 -13.60 10.59
C ALA A 119 -1.21 -14.38 9.33
N ALA A 120 -0.67 -15.59 9.47
CA ALA A 120 -0.32 -16.46 8.35
C ALA A 120 -1.57 -16.85 7.52
N VAL A 121 -2.63 -17.33 8.18
CA VAL A 121 -3.88 -17.71 7.49
C VAL A 121 -4.54 -16.49 6.84
N LEU A 122 -4.52 -15.33 7.49
CA LEU A 122 -5.00 -14.08 6.92
C LEU A 122 -4.18 -13.68 5.68
N GLY A 123 -2.86 -13.85 5.71
CA GLY A 123 -1.97 -13.61 4.56
C GLY A 123 -2.30 -14.52 3.38
N ILE A 124 -2.58 -15.81 3.64
CA ILE A 124 -3.05 -16.74 2.61
C ILE A 124 -4.39 -16.26 2.03
N SER A 125 -5.36 -15.92 2.88
CA SER A 125 -6.67 -15.40 2.44
C SER A 125 -6.53 -14.16 1.55
N ASN A 126 -5.73 -13.19 1.97
CA ASN A 126 -5.49 -11.95 1.25
C ASN A 126 -4.80 -12.16 -0.11
N SER A 127 -3.99 -13.23 -0.26
CA SER A 127 -3.35 -13.56 -1.53
C SER A 127 -4.34 -13.93 -2.64
N PHE A 128 -5.52 -14.41 -2.28
CA PHE A 128 -6.62 -14.69 -3.21
C PHE A 128 -7.59 -13.51 -3.31
N GLU A 129 -7.87 -12.84 -2.22
CA GLU A 129 -8.84 -11.76 -2.15
C GLU A 129 -8.43 -10.53 -2.96
N MET A 130 -7.21 -10.02 -2.72
CA MET A 130 -6.73 -8.78 -3.35
C MET A 130 -6.72 -8.83 -4.89
N PRO A 131 -6.15 -9.84 -5.56
CA PRO A 131 -6.21 -9.93 -7.02
C PRO A 131 -7.65 -10.11 -7.52
N THR A 132 -8.49 -10.84 -6.77
CA THR A 132 -9.89 -11.06 -7.14
C THR A 132 -10.72 -9.76 -7.07
N LEU A 133 -10.54 -8.93 -6.03
CA LEU A 133 -11.16 -7.60 -5.92
C LEU A 133 -10.71 -6.67 -7.05
N ASN A 134 -9.40 -6.62 -7.33
CA ASN A 134 -8.87 -5.82 -8.43
C ASN A 134 -9.42 -6.22 -9.80
N ALA A 135 -9.71 -7.50 -10.00
CA ALA A 135 -10.32 -8.02 -11.23
C ALA A 135 -11.85 -7.80 -11.25
N LEU A 136 -12.53 -7.76 -10.10
CA LEU A 136 -13.98 -7.58 -10.01
C LEU A 136 -14.41 -6.14 -10.28
N VAL A 137 -13.69 -5.14 -9.73
CA VAL A 137 -14.09 -3.73 -9.80
C VAL A 137 -14.35 -3.24 -11.24
N PRO A 138 -13.46 -3.49 -12.22
CA PRO A 138 -13.72 -3.12 -13.63
C PRO A 138 -14.95 -3.82 -14.24
N GLU A 139 -15.31 -5.01 -13.76
CA GLU A 139 -16.46 -5.76 -14.28
C GLU A 139 -17.81 -5.24 -13.82
N LEU A 140 -17.82 -4.44 -12.73
CA LEU A 140 -19.07 -3.89 -12.15
C LEU A 140 -19.55 -2.63 -12.85
N VAL A 141 -18.76 -2.08 -13.79
CA VAL A 141 -19.01 -0.80 -14.46
C VAL A 141 -18.82 -0.91 -15.98
N LYS A 142 -19.24 0.11 -16.71
CA LYS A 142 -18.97 0.19 -18.14
C LYS A 142 -17.52 0.58 -18.42
N ARG A 143 -17.01 0.29 -19.64
CA ARG A 143 -15.61 0.55 -20.01
C ARG A 143 -15.17 2.01 -19.85
N ASP A 144 -16.06 2.94 -20.16
CA ASP A 144 -15.84 4.39 -20.00
C ASP A 144 -15.82 4.87 -18.55
N GLU A 145 -16.34 4.06 -17.62
CA GLU A 145 -16.46 4.36 -16.18
C GLU A 145 -15.35 3.69 -15.33
N ILE A 146 -14.53 2.78 -15.91
CA ILE A 146 -13.54 1.98 -15.16
C ILE A 146 -12.57 2.85 -14.36
N GLN A 147 -12.05 3.93 -14.94
CA GLN A 147 -11.11 4.81 -14.25
C GLN A 147 -11.76 5.50 -13.04
N GLY A 148 -13.02 5.93 -13.19
CA GLY A 148 -13.81 6.51 -12.09
C GLY A 148 -14.05 5.51 -10.96
N ALA A 149 -14.41 4.26 -11.32
CA ALA A 149 -14.63 3.19 -10.35
C ALA A 149 -13.37 2.87 -9.53
N ILE A 150 -12.23 2.69 -10.20
CA ILE A 150 -10.94 2.44 -9.53
C ILE A 150 -10.56 3.61 -8.62
N SER A 151 -10.78 4.85 -9.06
CA SER A 151 -10.46 6.05 -8.25
C SER A 151 -11.32 6.12 -6.98
N ILE A 152 -12.62 5.82 -7.09
CA ILE A 152 -13.54 5.77 -5.94
C ILE A 152 -13.17 4.62 -5.01
N ASP A 153 -12.91 3.43 -5.52
CA ASP A 153 -12.50 2.28 -4.74
C ASP A 153 -11.24 2.58 -3.89
N ARG A 154 -10.21 3.19 -4.49
CA ARG A 154 -9.00 3.61 -3.77
C ARG A 154 -9.28 4.71 -2.74
N THR A 155 -10.16 5.64 -3.04
CA THR A 155 -10.55 6.70 -2.11
C THR A 155 -11.27 6.11 -0.89
N VAL A 156 -12.19 5.17 -1.13
CA VAL A 156 -12.91 4.46 -0.07
C VAL A 156 -11.94 3.65 0.78
N PHE A 157 -11.04 2.89 0.18
CA PHE A 157 -10.02 2.12 0.90
C PHE A 157 -9.17 2.98 1.85
N HIS A 158 -8.70 4.15 1.39
CA HIS A 158 -7.92 5.06 2.24
C HIS A 158 -8.78 5.76 3.29
N GLY A 159 -10.02 6.12 2.97
CA GLY A 159 -10.98 6.67 3.91
C GLY A 159 -11.34 5.67 5.02
N SER A 160 -11.60 4.42 4.65
CA SER A 160 -11.86 3.32 5.57
C SER A 160 -10.69 3.06 6.53
N ARG A 161 -9.46 3.20 6.04
CA ARG A 161 -8.25 3.11 6.88
C ARG A 161 -8.23 4.17 7.97
N MET A 162 -8.52 5.42 7.62
CA MET A 162 -8.56 6.54 8.56
C MET A 162 -9.62 6.30 9.65
N ILE A 163 -10.83 5.95 9.24
CA ILE A 163 -11.96 5.71 10.13
C ILE A 163 -11.69 4.47 10.99
N GLY A 164 -11.24 3.38 10.38
CA GLY A 164 -11.01 2.09 11.03
C GLY A 164 -10.00 2.18 12.16
N PHE A 165 -8.87 2.84 11.97
CA PHE A 165 -7.89 3.03 13.02
C PHE A 165 -8.45 3.82 14.21
N SER A 166 -9.12 4.94 13.95
CA SER A 166 -9.70 5.78 15.02
C SER A 166 -10.81 5.04 15.76
N LEU A 167 -11.69 4.36 15.04
CA LEU A 167 -12.79 3.60 15.62
C LEU A 167 -12.30 2.40 16.45
N SER A 168 -11.24 1.73 15.98
CA SER A 168 -10.60 0.64 16.76
C SER A 168 -10.12 1.11 18.12
N GLY A 169 -9.45 2.25 18.19
CA GLY A 169 -8.97 2.81 19.44
C GLY A 169 -10.11 3.10 20.42
N ILE A 170 -11.22 3.65 19.92
CA ILE A 170 -12.42 3.93 20.72
C ILE A 170 -13.05 2.63 21.23
N LEU A 171 -13.28 1.66 20.33
CA LEU A 171 -13.91 0.38 20.68
C LEU A 171 -13.09 -0.41 21.69
N ILE A 172 -11.78 -0.51 21.49
CA ILE A 172 -10.89 -1.21 22.43
C ILE A 172 -10.93 -0.56 23.81
N SER A 173 -10.94 0.77 23.86
CA SER A 173 -10.97 1.49 25.13
C SER A 173 -12.31 1.39 25.86
N ALA A 174 -13.42 1.32 25.12
CA ALA A 174 -14.76 1.27 25.70
C ALA A 174 -15.23 -0.15 26.02
N LEU A 175 -14.93 -1.12 25.15
CA LEU A 175 -15.49 -2.47 25.17
C LEU A 175 -14.43 -3.59 25.26
N GLY A 176 -13.15 -3.21 25.37
CA GLY A 176 -12.05 -4.17 25.47
C GLY A 176 -11.52 -4.64 24.10
N MET A 177 -10.35 -5.33 24.12
CA MET A 177 -9.57 -5.68 22.93
C MET A 177 -10.30 -6.60 21.93
N ALA A 178 -11.19 -7.47 22.41
CA ALA A 178 -11.96 -8.40 21.54
C ALA A 178 -12.98 -7.68 20.66
N SER A 179 -13.46 -6.50 21.09
CA SER A 179 -14.54 -5.78 20.40
C SER A 179 -14.23 -5.44 18.95
N ALA A 180 -12.99 -5.05 18.65
CA ALA A 180 -12.57 -4.71 17.29
C ALA A 180 -12.60 -5.93 16.36
N PHE A 181 -12.29 -7.13 16.86
CA PHE A 181 -12.36 -8.37 16.10
C PHE A 181 -13.80 -8.79 15.80
N PHE A 182 -14.69 -8.71 16.80
CA PHE A 182 -16.11 -8.99 16.58
C PHE A 182 -16.76 -7.96 15.66
N ALA A 183 -16.45 -6.68 15.81
CA ALA A 183 -16.94 -5.64 14.92
C ALA A 183 -16.48 -5.86 13.47
N ASN A 184 -15.23 -6.32 13.27
CA ASN A 184 -14.76 -6.71 11.94
C ASN A 184 -15.48 -7.95 11.41
N ALA A 185 -15.72 -8.98 12.22
CA ALA A 185 -16.50 -10.15 11.80
C ALA A 185 -17.90 -9.75 11.30
N VAL A 186 -18.55 -8.80 11.98
CA VAL A 186 -19.84 -8.24 11.53
C VAL A 186 -19.67 -7.42 10.25
N SER A 187 -18.61 -6.64 10.11
CA SER A 187 -18.38 -5.81 8.92
C SER A 187 -18.25 -6.62 7.63
N PHE A 188 -17.66 -7.81 7.69
CA PHE A 188 -17.55 -8.72 6.55
C PHE A 188 -18.92 -9.16 6.01
N VAL A 189 -19.95 -9.22 6.87
CA VAL A 189 -21.32 -9.55 6.43
C VAL A 189 -21.83 -8.51 5.43
N ALA A 190 -21.45 -7.24 5.56
CA ALA A 190 -21.86 -6.20 4.62
C ALA A 190 -21.33 -6.46 3.20
N LEU A 191 -20.06 -6.88 3.08
CA LEU A 191 -19.49 -7.24 1.78
C LEU A 191 -20.09 -8.53 1.24
N ILE A 192 -20.35 -9.54 2.09
CA ILE A 192 -21.03 -10.77 1.71
C ILE A 192 -22.43 -10.47 1.12
N ILE A 193 -23.22 -9.62 1.79
CA ILE A 193 -24.55 -9.19 1.28
C ILE A 193 -24.38 -8.50 -0.08
N ALA A 194 -23.41 -7.59 -0.22
CA ALA A 194 -23.15 -6.94 -1.50
C ALA A 194 -22.80 -7.95 -2.60
N LEU A 195 -21.93 -8.92 -2.31
CA LEU A 195 -21.54 -9.97 -3.25
C LEU A 195 -22.72 -10.85 -3.68
N PHE A 196 -23.67 -11.13 -2.79
CA PHE A 196 -24.89 -11.86 -3.15
C PHE A 196 -25.80 -11.11 -4.13
N THR A 197 -25.71 -9.79 -4.17
CA THR A 197 -26.51 -8.97 -5.10
C THR A 197 -25.83 -8.78 -6.47
N ILE A 198 -24.60 -9.20 -6.64
CA ILE A 198 -23.86 -9.15 -7.89
C ILE A 198 -24.17 -10.42 -8.69
N PRO A 199 -24.66 -10.30 -9.94
CA PRO A 199 -24.93 -11.47 -10.77
C PRO A 199 -23.63 -12.22 -11.08
N PRO A 200 -23.63 -13.56 -11.06
CA PRO A 200 -22.49 -14.35 -11.46
C PRO A 200 -22.16 -14.06 -12.94
N ARG A 201 -20.96 -13.62 -13.24
CA ARG A 201 -20.50 -13.47 -14.63
C ARG A 201 -19.82 -14.74 -15.10
N LEU A 202 -20.22 -15.18 -16.29
CA LEU A 202 -19.61 -16.27 -17.02
C LEU A 202 -18.18 -15.87 -17.44
N ARG A 203 -17.28 -16.86 -17.46
CA ARG A 203 -15.86 -16.82 -17.82
C ARG A 203 -15.51 -15.85 -18.94
N GLY A 204 -14.45 -15.06 -18.77
CA GLY A 204 -13.73 -14.43 -19.88
C GLY A 204 -13.16 -15.50 -20.84
N THR A 205 -13.14 -15.22 -22.14
CA THR A 205 -12.64 -16.13 -23.16
C THR A 205 -11.13 -16.34 -23.02
N ALA A 206 -10.67 -17.57 -23.25
CA ALA A 206 -9.28 -18.02 -23.11
C ALA A 206 -8.24 -17.21 -23.94
N GLU A 207 -8.66 -16.42 -24.90
CA GLU A 207 -7.79 -15.58 -25.74
C GLU A 207 -7.16 -14.37 -25.01
N GLU A 208 -7.71 -13.94 -23.88
CA GLU A 208 -7.12 -12.88 -23.05
C GLU A 208 -6.02 -13.39 -22.10
N GLU A 209 -5.95 -14.70 -21.83
CA GLU A 209 -4.98 -15.31 -20.91
C GLU A 209 -3.55 -15.37 -21.49
N GLU A 210 -3.40 -15.60 -22.78
CA GLU A 210 -2.09 -15.81 -23.43
C GLU A 210 -1.23 -14.55 -23.49
N LYS A 211 -1.85 -13.37 -23.47
CA LYS A 211 -1.16 -12.08 -23.53
C LYS A 211 -0.62 -11.58 -22.17
N ARG A 212 -1.04 -12.18 -21.05
CA ARG A 212 -0.65 -11.72 -19.70
C ARG A 212 0.60 -12.39 -19.13
N THR A 213 0.97 -13.58 -19.60
CA THR A 213 2.05 -14.41 -19.02
C THR A 213 3.45 -14.07 -19.48
N SER A 214 3.64 -13.24 -20.50
CA SER A 214 4.98 -12.92 -21.00
C SER A 214 5.58 -11.71 -20.29
N GLY A 215 6.48 -11.95 -19.30
CA GLY A 215 7.67 -11.12 -19.16
C GLY A 215 7.73 -10.05 -18.11
N ILE A 216 7.46 -10.34 -16.81
CA ILE A 216 7.94 -9.46 -15.70
C ILE A 216 9.48 -9.24 -15.82
N LYS A 217 10.20 -10.20 -16.42
CA LYS A 217 11.65 -10.10 -16.72
C LYS A 217 11.99 -8.88 -17.61
N ASP A 218 11.12 -8.52 -18.55
CA ASP A 218 11.34 -7.36 -19.41
C ASP A 218 11.17 -6.05 -18.62
N GLY A 219 10.24 -6.01 -17.66
CA GLY A 219 10.11 -4.91 -16.72
C GLY A 219 11.38 -4.71 -15.88
N PHE A 220 11.94 -5.78 -15.32
CA PHE A 220 13.23 -5.73 -14.61
C PHE A 220 14.37 -5.27 -15.51
N ARG A 221 14.46 -5.81 -16.74
CA ARG A 221 15.51 -5.44 -17.69
C ARG A 221 15.42 -3.97 -18.10
N TYR A 222 14.21 -3.47 -18.32
CA TYR A 222 13.98 -2.04 -18.59
C TYR A 222 14.41 -1.17 -17.43
N VAL A 223 13.94 -1.47 -16.22
CA VAL A 223 14.26 -0.71 -15.01
C VAL A 223 15.77 -0.70 -14.74
N ALA A 224 16.47 -1.83 -14.91
CA ALA A 224 17.90 -1.92 -14.72
C ALA A 224 18.71 -1.03 -15.69
N LYS A 225 18.16 -0.76 -16.89
CA LYS A 225 18.77 0.10 -17.90
C LYS A 225 18.40 1.58 -17.73
N ASP A 226 17.19 1.88 -17.26
CA ASP A 226 16.73 3.25 -17.04
C ASP A 226 17.12 3.75 -15.65
N LYS A 227 18.27 4.41 -15.56
CA LYS A 227 18.85 4.90 -14.29
C LYS A 227 17.86 5.73 -13.43
N PRO A 228 17.04 6.66 -13.98
CA PRO A 228 16.06 7.38 -13.18
C PRO A 228 14.97 6.48 -12.59
N SER A 229 14.42 5.53 -13.37
CA SER A 229 13.42 4.57 -12.84
C SER A 229 14.03 3.67 -11.77
N LEU A 230 15.26 3.19 -11.97
CA LEU A 230 15.99 2.41 -10.96
C LEU A 230 16.18 3.21 -9.66
N ALA A 231 16.50 4.50 -9.77
CA ALA A 231 16.67 5.36 -8.61
C ALA A 231 15.33 5.60 -7.87
N MET A 232 14.21 5.76 -8.58
CA MET A 232 12.90 5.89 -7.96
C MET A 232 12.49 4.61 -7.22
N ILE A 233 12.73 3.46 -7.82
CA ILE A 233 12.52 2.15 -7.20
C ILE A 233 13.43 1.97 -5.98
N GLY A 234 14.70 2.37 -6.08
CA GLY A 234 15.64 2.38 -4.97
C GLY A 234 15.20 3.29 -3.81
N LEU A 235 14.62 4.45 -4.11
CA LEU A 235 14.05 5.35 -3.10
C LEU A 235 12.89 4.68 -2.37
N ILE A 236 11.99 4.03 -3.10
CA ILE A 236 10.85 3.33 -2.49
C ILE A 236 11.33 2.13 -1.68
N ALA A 237 12.29 1.35 -2.19
CA ALA A 237 12.90 0.26 -1.42
C ALA A 237 13.54 0.76 -0.11
N THR A 238 14.30 1.87 -0.15
CA THR A 238 14.87 2.51 1.03
C THR A 238 13.80 2.97 2.01
N THR A 239 12.73 3.59 1.52
CA THR A 239 11.59 4.02 2.33
C THR A 239 10.90 2.81 2.98
N THR A 240 10.72 1.72 2.22
CA THR A 240 10.10 0.48 2.71
C THR A 240 10.95 -0.19 3.78
N VAL A 241 12.27 -0.17 3.64
CA VAL A 241 13.17 -0.81 4.62
C VAL A 241 13.26 -0.01 5.92
N PHE A 242 13.42 1.31 5.86
CA PHE A 242 13.75 2.10 7.04
C PHE A 242 12.56 2.81 7.69
N ILE A 243 11.53 3.16 6.94
CA ILE A 243 10.45 4.03 7.47
C ILE A 243 9.13 3.28 7.66
N PHE A 244 8.70 2.50 6.67
CA PHE A 244 7.40 1.83 6.71
C PHE A 244 7.20 0.93 7.94
N PRO A 245 8.17 0.09 8.37
CA PRO A 245 7.98 -0.78 9.54
C PRO A 245 7.79 -0.01 10.84
N ILE A 246 8.36 1.19 10.94
CA ILE A 246 8.17 2.05 12.13
C ILE A 246 6.70 2.41 12.27
N ILE A 247 6.04 2.79 11.17
CA ILE A 247 4.65 3.26 11.19
C ILE A 247 3.67 2.10 11.26
N THR A 248 3.93 1.02 10.52
CA THR A 248 2.97 -0.07 10.36
C THR A 248 3.09 -1.15 11.41
N VAL A 249 4.29 -1.38 11.94
CA VAL A 249 4.58 -2.49 12.86
C VAL A 249 4.89 -2.02 14.28
N MET A 250 5.72 -0.96 14.42
CA MET A 250 6.23 -0.56 15.74
C MET A 250 5.32 0.40 16.50
N MET A 251 4.36 1.08 15.84
CA MET A 251 3.51 2.09 16.48
C MET A 251 2.75 1.60 17.71
N PRO A 252 2.15 0.39 17.74
CA PRO A 252 1.48 -0.09 18.94
C PRO A 252 2.42 -0.18 20.14
N LEU A 253 3.63 -0.69 19.95
CA LEU A 253 4.63 -0.83 20.98
C LEU A 253 5.23 0.54 21.38
N TYR A 254 5.43 1.44 20.41
CA TYR A 254 5.88 2.80 20.64
C TYR A 254 4.91 3.59 21.53
N VAL A 255 3.61 3.54 21.21
CA VAL A 255 2.59 4.25 22.00
C VAL A 255 2.52 3.69 23.42
N ARG A 256 2.64 2.38 23.58
CA ARG A 256 2.57 1.73 24.91
C ARG A 256 3.84 1.92 25.73
N LEU A 257 5.03 1.67 25.19
CA LEU A 257 6.27 1.65 25.95
C LEU A 257 6.96 3.03 26.01
N VAL A 258 6.88 3.82 24.95
CA VAL A 258 7.59 5.11 24.87
C VAL A 258 6.72 6.27 25.36
N LEU A 259 5.43 6.28 24.97
CA LEU A 259 4.48 7.32 25.38
C LEU A 259 3.67 6.94 26.61
N GLY A 260 3.64 5.67 27.03
CA GLY A 260 2.85 5.21 28.20
C GLY A 260 1.33 5.32 27.99
N LEU A 261 0.85 5.23 26.74
CA LEU A 261 -0.54 5.51 26.38
C LEU A 261 -1.27 4.24 25.89
N GLY A 262 -2.60 4.28 25.97
CA GLY A 262 -3.48 3.16 25.61
C GLY A 262 -3.94 3.17 24.16
N ALA A 263 -4.84 2.21 23.83
CA ALA A 263 -5.36 1.94 22.49
C ALA A 263 -6.07 3.16 21.87
N ASN A 264 -6.80 3.95 22.63
CA ASN A 264 -7.49 5.13 22.13
C ASN A 264 -6.49 6.12 21.50
N ARG A 265 -5.39 6.40 22.19
CA ARG A 265 -4.34 7.30 21.68
C ARG A 265 -3.62 6.71 20.46
N LEU A 266 -3.41 5.38 20.43
CA LEU A 266 -2.88 4.71 19.24
C LEU A 266 -3.80 4.88 18.04
N GLY A 267 -5.10 4.67 18.20
CA GLY A 267 -6.08 4.82 17.13
C GLY A 267 -6.11 6.24 16.58
N PHE A 268 -6.12 7.27 17.44
CA PHE A 268 -6.02 8.66 17.01
C PHE A 268 -4.70 8.98 16.28
N LEU A 269 -3.59 8.48 16.78
CA LEU A 269 -2.27 8.67 16.17
C LEU A 269 -2.23 8.09 14.75
N MET A 270 -2.71 6.85 14.57
CA MET A 270 -2.76 6.18 13.28
C MET A 270 -3.79 6.82 12.34
N GLY A 271 -4.94 7.25 12.85
CA GLY A 271 -5.94 8.00 12.09
C GLY A 271 -5.40 9.35 11.60
N ALA A 272 -4.71 10.10 12.44
CA ALA A 272 -4.06 11.36 12.08
C ALA A 272 -2.97 11.15 11.00
N SER A 273 -2.20 10.05 11.08
CA SER A 273 -1.25 9.65 10.04
C SER A 273 -1.95 9.49 8.68
N ALA A 274 -3.13 8.86 8.64
CA ALA A 274 -3.88 8.69 7.41
C ALA A 274 -4.35 10.03 6.82
N VAL A 275 -4.72 11.01 7.66
CA VAL A 275 -5.03 12.40 7.21
C VAL A 275 -3.80 13.01 6.52
N GLY A 276 -2.61 12.90 7.11
CA GLY A 276 -1.37 13.37 6.50
C GLY A 276 -1.14 12.78 5.10
N ALA A 277 -1.38 11.47 4.94
CA ALA A 277 -1.23 10.80 3.65
C ALA A 277 -2.22 11.31 2.59
N VAL A 278 -3.47 11.58 2.97
CA VAL A 278 -4.49 12.16 2.06
C VAL A 278 -4.09 13.56 1.62
N ILE A 279 -3.66 14.40 2.56
CA ILE A 279 -3.17 15.75 2.26
C ILE A 279 -2.00 15.68 1.28
N GLY A 280 -1.02 14.79 1.51
CA GLY A 280 0.12 14.59 0.62
C GLY A 280 -0.27 14.16 -0.79
N ALA A 281 -1.27 13.28 -0.92
CA ALA A 281 -1.79 12.84 -2.21
C ALA A 281 -2.46 13.98 -3.00
N ILE A 282 -3.14 14.90 -2.32
CA ILE A 282 -3.76 16.07 -2.95
C ILE A 282 -2.68 17.06 -3.44
N PHE A 283 -1.68 17.35 -2.61
CA PHE A 283 -0.59 18.24 -2.99
C PHE A 283 0.22 17.74 -4.19
N LEU A 284 0.32 16.42 -4.37
CA LEU A 284 1.01 15.78 -5.49
C LEU A 284 0.54 16.32 -6.86
N ILE A 285 -0.76 16.60 -7.01
CA ILE A 285 -1.39 17.00 -8.28
C ILE A 285 -0.83 18.32 -8.80
N SER A 286 -0.38 19.19 -7.89
CA SER A 286 0.04 20.56 -8.20
C SER A 286 1.53 20.71 -8.52
N ILE A 287 2.34 19.63 -8.51
CA ILE A 287 3.80 19.73 -8.64
C ILE A 287 4.22 19.63 -10.12
N PRO A 288 4.82 20.72 -10.69
CA PRO A 288 5.36 20.70 -12.06
C PRO A 288 6.49 19.69 -12.21
N ARG A 289 6.67 19.15 -13.44
CA ARG A 289 7.67 18.11 -13.75
C ARG A 289 9.08 18.49 -13.31
N GLU A 290 9.51 19.72 -13.60
CA GLU A 290 10.86 20.22 -13.34
C GLU A 290 11.18 20.32 -11.85
N LYS A 291 10.14 20.47 -11.00
CA LYS A 291 10.27 20.65 -9.56
C LYS A 291 10.12 19.34 -8.78
N ARG A 292 9.79 18.20 -9.42
CA ARG A 292 9.49 16.94 -8.73
C ARG A 292 10.68 16.41 -7.93
N VAL A 293 11.87 16.31 -8.54
CA VAL A 293 13.05 15.77 -7.85
C VAL A 293 13.51 16.67 -6.70
N PRO A 294 13.66 18.01 -6.87
CA PRO A 294 13.91 18.91 -5.76
C PRO A 294 12.88 18.80 -4.62
N PHE A 295 11.61 18.68 -4.98
CA PHE A 295 10.53 18.56 -4.00
C PHE A 295 10.61 17.21 -3.23
N MET A 296 10.95 16.12 -3.91
CA MET A 296 11.21 14.83 -3.27
C MET A 296 12.39 14.90 -2.28
N MET A 297 13.45 15.66 -2.58
CA MET A 297 14.56 15.87 -1.65
C MET A 297 14.11 16.58 -0.37
N VAL A 298 13.28 17.61 -0.49
CA VAL A 298 12.69 18.30 0.67
C VAL A 298 11.81 17.34 1.47
N ASN A 299 10.96 16.55 0.80
CA ASN A 299 10.13 15.56 1.47
C ASN A 299 10.93 14.47 2.20
N VAL A 300 12.07 14.03 1.63
CA VAL A 300 12.97 13.10 2.31
C VAL A 300 13.47 13.71 3.61
N CYS A 301 13.88 14.99 3.60
CA CYS A 301 14.27 15.68 4.82
C CYS A 301 13.13 15.81 5.83
N ILE A 302 11.91 16.13 5.37
CA ILE A 302 10.71 16.19 6.23
C ILE A 302 10.45 14.84 6.90
N VAL A 303 10.46 13.75 6.14
CA VAL A 303 10.25 12.39 6.65
C VAL A 303 11.34 11.99 7.64
N ALA A 304 12.61 12.25 7.32
CA ALA A 304 13.73 11.94 8.20
C ALA A 304 13.67 12.74 9.50
N CYS A 305 13.43 14.05 9.42
CA CYS A 305 13.25 14.91 10.60
C CYS A 305 12.04 14.50 11.44
N ALA A 306 10.95 14.08 10.80
CA ALA A 306 9.76 13.62 11.51
C ALA A 306 10.03 12.33 12.29
N ILE A 307 10.70 11.33 11.69
CA ILE A 307 11.05 10.07 12.38
C ILE A 307 12.12 10.31 13.45
N PHE A 308 13.13 11.15 13.17
CA PHE A 308 14.11 11.54 14.18
C PHE A 308 13.43 12.28 15.35
N GLY A 309 12.54 13.23 15.07
CA GLY A 309 11.74 13.91 16.08
C GLY A 309 10.88 12.94 16.90
N LEU A 310 10.29 11.93 16.23
CA LEU A 310 9.52 10.88 16.91
C LEU A 310 10.37 10.08 17.91
N SER A 311 11.66 9.86 17.61
CA SER A 311 12.60 9.22 18.57
C SER A 311 12.79 10.01 19.87
N ARG A 312 12.52 11.30 19.84
CA ARG A 312 12.68 12.24 20.96
C ARG A 312 11.36 12.87 21.43
N ALA A 313 10.23 12.49 20.85
CA ALA A 313 8.94 13.12 21.12
C ALA A 313 8.59 13.11 22.62
N PRO A 314 8.36 14.29 23.22
CA PRO A 314 8.08 14.41 24.66
C PRO A 314 6.61 14.18 24.99
N SER A 315 5.72 14.26 23.99
CA SER A 315 4.27 14.19 24.21
C SER A 315 3.53 13.59 23.04
N PHE A 316 2.30 13.15 23.30
CA PHE A 316 1.38 12.62 22.30
C PHE A 316 1.11 13.61 21.16
N TYR A 317 0.91 14.90 21.46
CA TYR A 317 0.58 15.91 20.44
C TYR A 317 1.75 16.15 19.47
N VAL A 318 2.97 16.18 20.00
CA VAL A 318 4.19 16.29 19.17
C VAL A 318 4.35 15.05 18.31
N ALA A 319 4.20 13.86 18.87
CA ALA A 319 4.25 12.61 18.09
C ALA A 319 3.20 12.57 16.97
N THR A 320 1.98 13.06 17.26
CA THR A 320 0.89 13.13 16.28
C THR A 320 1.24 14.08 15.13
N ALA A 321 1.71 15.28 15.43
CA ALA A 321 2.12 16.26 14.42
C ALA A 321 3.25 15.71 13.54
N LEU A 322 4.28 15.13 14.15
CA LEU A 322 5.39 14.50 13.42
C LEU A 322 4.92 13.37 12.52
N LEU A 323 3.97 12.55 12.96
CA LEU A 323 3.45 11.45 12.16
C LEU A 323 2.59 11.93 10.99
N ILE A 324 1.85 13.02 11.14
CA ILE A 324 1.13 13.68 10.02
C ILE A 324 2.13 14.14 8.95
N PHE A 325 3.19 14.87 9.32
CA PHE A 325 4.22 15.33 8.39
C PHE A 325 4.96 14.18 7.74
N ASN A 326 5.29 13.13 8.51
CA ASN A 326 5.89 11.92 7.97
C ASN A 326 5.02 11.27 6.89
N SER A 327 3.73 11.08 7.17
CA SER A 327 2.80 10.41 6.26
C SER A 327 2.49 11.26 5.01
N LEU A 328 2.46 12.59 5.17
CA LEU A 328 2.37 13.53 4.06
C LEU A 328 3.57 13.36 3.11
N GLY A 329 4.80 13.42 3.65
CA GLY A 329 6.01 13.27 2.86
C GLY A 329 6.13 11.90 2.19
N LEU A 330 5.74 10.82 2.88
CA LEU A 330 5.72 9.48 2.32
C LEU A 330 4.75 9.35 1.14
N SER A 331 3.52 9.84 1.30
CA SER A 331 2.49 9.80 0.26
C SER A 331 2.95 10.56 -1.00
N MET A 332 3.55 11.74 -0.81
CA MET A 332 4.09 12.52 -1.92
C MET A 332 5.26 11.82 -2.61
N ASN A 333 6.23 11.30 -1.86
CA ASN A 333 7.38 10.60 -2.43
C ASN A 333 6.97 9.33 -3.18
N PHE A 334 6.04 8.55 -2.62
CA PHE A 334 5.50 7.38 -3.29
C PHE A 334 4.79 7.72 -4.59
N GLY A 335 3.92 8.72 -4.57
CA GLY A 335 3.18 9.17 -5.75
C GLY A 335 4.07 9.76 -6.82
N LEU A 336 5.04 10.64 -6.46
CA LEU A 336 5.99 11.22 -7.40
C LEU A 336 6.90 10.16 -8.03
N ALA A 337 7.42 9.23 -7.23
CA ALA A 337 8.25 8.14 -7.73
C ALA A 337 7.47 7.26 -8.72
N ASN A 338 6.23 6.87 -8.38
CA ASN A 338 5.37 6.10 -9.27
C ASN A 338 5.08 6.84 -10.57
N THR A 339 4.76 8.13 -10.50
CA THR A 339 4.50 8.97 -11.68
C THR A 339 5.72 9.05 -12.59
N ILE A 340 6.92 9.31 -12.04
CA ILE A 340 8.16 9.39 -12.82
C ILE A 340 8.42 8.05 -13.53
N VAL A 341 8.29 6.94 -12.82
CA VAL A 341 8.51 5.60 -13.37
C VAL A 341 7.54 5.28 -14.51
N GLN A 342 6.25 5.62 -14.33
CA GLN A 342 5.23 5.35 -15.36
C GLN A 342 5.34 6.26 -16.59
N GLU A 343 5.68 7.54 -16.41
CA GLU A 343 5.87 8.46 -17.52
C GLU A 343 7.08 8.12 -18.41
N ARG A 344 8.09 7.47 -17.83
CA ARG A 344 9.29 7.04 -18.55
C ARG A 344 9.11 5.71 -19.26
N ALA A 345 8.25 4.85 -18.73
CA ALA A 345 8.01 3.52 -19.27
C ALA A 345 7.27 3.60 -20.62
N PRO A 346 7.75 2.91 -21.68
CA PRO A 346 7.00 2.75 -22.92
C PRO A 346 5.62 2.13 -22.67
N ASP A 347 4.61 2.49 -23.45
CA ASP A 347 3.23 2.07 -23.23
C ASP A 347 3.06 0.56 -23.06
N TYR A 348 3.78 -0.22 -23.89
CA TYR A 348 3.74 -1.69 -23.86
C TYR A 348 4.44 -2.33 -22.65
N LEU A 349 5.26 -1.57 -21.89
CA LEU A 349 5.96 -2.02 -20.68
C LEU A 349 5.39 -1.43 -19.38
N ARG A 350 4.49 -0.44 -19.43
CA ARG A 350 3.96 0.27 -18.25
C ARG A 350 3.48 -0.66 -17.15
N GLY A 351 2.69 -1.67 -17.51
CA GLY A 351 2.18 -2.64 -16.53
C GLY A 351 3.28 -3.46 -15.86
N ARG A 352 4.30 -3.87 -16.64
CA ARG A 352 5.44 -4.65 -16.14
C ARG A 352 6.35 -3.84 -15.22
N VAL A 353 6.60 -2.60 -15.59
CA VAL A 353 7.40 -1.65 -14.79
C VAL A 353 6.67 -1.29 -13.50
N SER A 354 5.34 -1.09 -13.57
CA SER A 354 4.49 -0.91 -12.38
C SER A 354 4.54 -2.12 -11.44
N ALA A 355 4.58 -3.33 -11.96
CA ALA A 355 4.70 -4.54 -11.15
C ALA A 355 6.06 -4.60 -10.42
N VAL A 356 7.16 -4.21 -11.08
CA VAL A 356 8.49 -4.12 -10.45
C VAL A 356 8.50 -3.03 -9.35
N PHE A 357 7.87 -1.88 -9.61
CA PHE A 357 7.72 -0.82 -8.62
C PHE A 357 6.94 -1.30 -7.38
N MET A 358 5.81 -1.98 -7.58
CA MET A 358 5.02 -2.53 -6.47
C MET A 358 5.76 -3.64 -5.71
N LEU A 359 6.55 -4.47 -6.39
CA LEU A 359 7.36 -5.50 -5.76
C LEU A 359 8.44 -4.91 -4.84
N SER A 360 9.01 -3.75 -5.19
CA SER A 360 9.98 -3.05 -4.34
C SER A 360 9.36 -2.51 -3.04
N PHE A 361 8.05 -2.35 -3.01
CA PHE A 361 7.29 -1.93 -1.83
C PHE A 361 6.72 -3.13 -1.07
N VAL A 362 5.77 -3.85 -1.68
CA VAL A 362 5.04 -4.96 -1.04
C VAL A 362 5.96 -6.15 -0.75
N GLY A 363 6.89 -6.45 -1.65
CA GLY A 363 7.80 -7.59 -1.52
C GLY A 363 8.85 -7.43 -0.43
N LEU A 364 9.34 -6.21 -0.20
CA LEU A 364 10.34 -5.94 0.84
C LEU A 364 9.74 -5.75 2.23
N MET A 365 8.47 -5.35 2.32
CA MET A 365 7.82 -4.95 3.57
C MET A 365 7.85 -6.02 4.67
N PRO A 366 7.59 -7.30 4.41
CA PRO A 366 7.63 -8.33 5.44
C PRO A 366 9.02 -8.53 6.05
N VAL A 367 10.06 -8.55 5.22
CA VAL A 367 11.46 -8.73 5.66
C VAL A 367 12.01 -7.47 6.33
N ALA A 368 11.68 -6.30 5.78
CA ALA A 368 12.06 -5.01 6.35
C ALA A 368 11.52 -4.83 7.79
N GLY A 369 10.32 -5.33 8.04
CA GLY A 369 9.72 -5.35 9.38
C GLY A 369 10.61 -6.05 10.41
N LEU A 370 11.18 -7.20 10.07
CA LEU A 370 12.09 -7.94 10.97
C LEU A 370 13.39 -7.16 11.25
N GLY A 371 13.97 -6.54 10.24
CA GLY A 371 15.24 -5.82 10.39
C GLY A 371 15.15 -4.67 11.40
N ILE A 372 14.19 -3.80 11.23
CA ILE A 372 14.00 -2.62 12.10
C ILE A 372 13.51 -3.03 13.50
N THR A 373 12.60 -4.00 13.59
CA THR A 373 12.10 -4.47 14.89
C THR A 373 13.17 -5.21 15.69
N GLY A 374 13.98 -6.05 15.01
CA GLY A 374 15.12 -6.72 15.65
C GLY A 374 16.18 -5.73 16.11
N LEU A 375 16.50 -4.71 15.32
CA LEU A 375 17.39 -3.65 15.72
C LEU A 375 16.87 -2.90 16.95
N SER A 376 15.56 -2.64 17.00
CA SER A 376 14.90 -1.98 18.13
C SER A 376 15.04 -2.75 19.44
N ASP A 377 15.00 -4.09 19.38
CA ASP A 377 15.19 -4.93 20.58
C ASP A 377 16.64 -4.94 21.07
N LEU A 378 17.63 -4.74 20.19
CA LEU A 378 19.06 -4.74 20.52
C LEU A 378 19.52 -3.40 21.11
N ILE A 379 19.13 -2.28 20.50
CA ILE A 379 19.67 -0.94 20.84
C ILE A 379 18.63 0.00 21.45
N GLY A 380 17.40 -0.49 21.64
CA GLY A 380 16.27 0.30 22.13
C GLY A 380 15.53 1.05 21.01
N MET A 381 14.23 1.20 21.21
CA MET A 381 13.32 1.74 20.18
C MET A 381 13.68 3.16 19.75
N ARG A 382 13.98 4.06 20.69
CA ARG A 382 14.32 5.46 20.36
C ARG A 382 15.58 5.56 19.51
N THR A 383 16.61 4.77 19.83
CA THR A 383 17.88 4.73 19.08
C THR A 383 17.67 4.12 17.69
N ALA A 384 16.88 3.04 17.58
CA ALA A 384 16.57 2.41 16.31
C ALA A 384 15.83 3.38 15.35
N LEU A 385 14.87 4.17 15.86
CA LEU A 385 14.17 5.19 15.08
C LEU A 385 15.15 6.27 14.58
N ALA A 386 16.04 6.75 15.44
CA ALA A 386 17.03 7.77 15.08
C ALA A 386 18.00 7.28 14.01
N ILE A 387 18.52 6.04 14.13
CA ILE A 387 19.41 5.42 13.14
C ILE A 387 18.68 5.20 11.82
N ALA A 388 17.45 4.68 11.86
CA ALA A 388 16.64 4.47 10.66
C ALA A 388 16.39 5.79 9.91
N ALA A 389 16.07 6.87 10.62
CA ALA A 389 15.93 8.20 10.04
C ALA A 389 17.21 8.70 9.37
N GLY A 390 18.36 8.53 10.02
CA GLY A 390 19.66 8.91 9.47
C GLY A 390 20.04 8.10 8.22
N CYS A 391 19.93 6.78 8.28
CA CYS A 391 20.19 5.90 7.14
C CYS A 391 19.28 6.21 5.96
N TYR A 392 17.99 6.40 6.22
CA TYR A 392 17.01 6.81 5.21
C TYR A 392 17.39 8.13 4.55
N ALA A 393 17.69 9.16 5.34
CA ALA A 393 18.06 10.48 4.82
C ALA A 393 19.29 10.39 3.91
N VAL A 394 20.38 9.74 4.39
CA VAL A 394 21.63 9.63 3.65
C VAL A 394 21.43 8.89 2.33
N ILE A 395 20.82 7.69 2.37
CA ILE A 395 20.64 6.86 1.17
C ILE A 395 19.70 7.54 0.18
N ALA A 396 18.54 8.04 0.65
CA ALA A 396 17.55 8.67 -0.20
C ALA A 396 18.08 9.96 -0.85
N LEU A 397 18.82 10.80 -0.11
CA LEU A 397 19.42 12.02 -0.67
C LEU A 397 20.53 11.71 -1.67
N ILE A 398 21.36 10.68 -1.44
CA ILE A 398 22.36 10.23 -2.42
C ILE A 398 21.66 9.77 -3.71
N VAL A 399 20.61 8.95 -3.59
CA VAL A 399 19.83 8.47 -4.74
C VAL A 399 19.25 9.62 -5.54
N LEU A 400 18.53 10.54 -4.88
CA LEU A 400 17.91 11.70 -5.53
C LEU A 400 18.94 12.70 -6.08
N GLY A 401 20.06 12.90 -5.39
CA GLY A 401 21.16 13.76 -5.84
C GLY A 401 21.77 13.27 -7.15
N ARG A 402 21.93 11.94 -7.32
CA ARG A 402 22.38 11.34 -8.58
C ARG A 402 21.39 11.59 -9.72
N VAL A 403 20.09 11.43 -9.46
CA VAL A 403 19.04 11.71 -10.47
C VAL A 403 19.04 13.17 -10.88
N ARG A 404 19.12 14.09 -9.91
CA ARG A 404 19.16 15.53 -10.19
C ARG A 404 20.33 15.91 -11.10
N ARG A 405 21.52 15.35 -10.86
CA ARG A 405 22.72 15.59 -11.70
C ARG A 405 22.53 15.05 -13.11
N GLN A 406 21.89 13.90 -13.28
CA GLN A 406 21.62 13.31 -14.60
C GLN A 406 20.58 14.10 -15.39
N CYS A 407 19.57 14.66 -14.73
CA CYS A 407 18.58 15.52 -15.37
C CYS A 407 19.11 16.94 -15.67
N ALA A 408 20.19 17.37 -15.01
CA ALA A 408 20.82 18.67 -15.23
C ALA A 408 21.89 18.62 -16.34
N GLN A 409 22.35 17.46 -16.78
CA GLN A 409 23.22 17.33 -17.94
C GLN A 409 22.36 17.57 -19.20
N PRO A 410 22.68 18.56 -20.07
CA PRO A 410 22.01 18.70 -21.34
C PRO A 410 22.14 17.38 -22.09
N ALA A 411 21.04 16.95 -22.71
CA ALA A 411 21.07 15.79 -23.61
C ALA A 411 22.24 16.00 -24.57
N VAL A 412 23.23 15.10 -24.49
CA VAL A 412 24.28 15.06 -25.51
C VAL A 412 23.52 14.94 -26.80
N ALA A 413 23.59 15.99 -27.62
CA ALA A 413 22.96 16.02 -28.93
C ALA A 413 23.36 14.73 -29.62
N GLU A 414 22.39 13.87 -29.89
CA GLU A 414 22.59 12.76 -30.82
C GLU A 414 23.10 13.42 -32.11
N THR A 415 24.36 13.22 -32.38
CA THR A 415 24.94 13.56 -33.68
C THR A 415 24.01 12.96 -34.73
N PRO A 416 23.46 13.77 -35.65
CA PRO A 416 22.62 13.22 -36.72
C PRO A 416 23.42 12.10 -37.39
N SER A 417 22.90 10.89 -37.34
CA SER A 417 23.47 9.77 -38.05
C SER A 417 23.59 10.20 -39.51
N ALA A 418 24.86 10.17 -39.99
CA ALA A 418 25.19 10.48 -41.39
C ALA A 418 24.12 9.97 -42.35
N GLU A 419 23.67 10.87 -43.19
CA GLU A 419 22.72 10.65 -44.28
C GLU A 419 22.96 9.29 -44.93
N ALA A 420 21.95 8.45 -44.95
CA ALA A 420 21.94 7.27 -45.79
C ALA A 420 22.07 7.75 -47.25
N PRO A 421 22.98 7.16 -48.05
CA PRO A 421 23.13 7.57 -49.46
C PRO A 421 21.81 7.35 -50.21
N ALA A 422 21.41 8.39 -50.94
CA ALA A 422 20.20 8.36 -51.77
C ALA A 422 20.24 7.15 -52.73
N PRO A 423 19.11 6.47 -52.95
CA PRO A 423 19.05 5.37 -53.91
C PRO A 423 19.32 5.88 -55.31
N PRO A 424 20.03 5.12 -56.15
CA PRO A 424 20.36 5.54 -57.53
C PRO A 424 19.07 5.70 -58.36
N ILE A 425 18.98 6.85 -59.03
CA ILE A 425 17.92 7.14 -59.99
C ILE A 425 18.04 6.12 -61.11
N ALA A 426 17.08 5.23 -61.24
CA ALA A 426 16.94 4.36 -62.40
C ALA A 426 16.57 5.23 -63.62
N ALA A 427 17.50 5.33 -64.58
CA ALA A 427 17.23 5.93 -65.85
C ALA A 427 16.23 5.05 -66.63
N ALA A 428 15.09 5.67 -66.98
CA ALA A 428 14.15 5.10 -67.91
C ALA A 428 14.73 5.15 -69.33
N VAL A 429 14.74 4.01 -70.01
CA VAL A 429 14.67 3.89 -71.50
C VAL A 429 13.52 2.97 -71.81
#